data_294e16eb0bc60293e82c1fdd866a8b82
#
_entry.id   294e16eb0bc60293e82c1fdd866a8b82
#
_cell.length_a   1.000
_cell.length_b   1.000
_cell.length_c   1.000
_cell.angle_alpha   90.00
_cell.angle_beta   90.00
_cell.angle_gamma   90.00
#
_symmetry.space_group_name_H-M   'P 1'
#
loop_
_entity.id
_entity.type
_entity.pdbx_description
1 polymer ?
#
loop_
_entity_poly.entity_id
_entity_poly.type
_entity_poly.pdbx_seq_one_letter_code
_entity_poly.pdbx_strand_id
1 'polypeptide(L)' 'MKLLIRNLARTTTEKELLALFEPFGTVQSCTVVMDKETGLSKGFGFVEMPKQGDGKAAMKSLNGKDIAGNKIRVKKSDSN' A
#
# COMPACT_ATOMS: atom_id res chain seq x y z
N MET A 1 9.14 4.88 7.44
CA MET A 1 9.33 3.72 6.56
C MET A 1 8.39 3.82 5.37
N LYS A 2 8.90 3.73 4.18
CA LYS A 2 8.09 3.79 2.97
C LYS A 2 7.89 2.37 2.42
N LEU A 3 6.66 2.04 2.11
CA LEU A 3 6.27 0.72 1.62
C LEU A 3 5.74 0.83 0.20
N LEU A 4 6.12 -0.12 -0.64
CA LEU A 4 5.58 -0.27 -1.98
C LEU A 4 4.57 -1.42 -1.96
N ILE A 5 3.36 -1.13 -2.40
CA ILE A 5 2.30 -2.12 -2.48
C ILE A 5 2.02 -2.40 -3.95
N ARG A 6 2.22 -3.66 -4.35
CA ARG A 6 2.06 -4.09 -5.73
C ARG A 6 0.87 -5.03 -5.87
N ASN A 7 0.48 -5.26 -7.09
CA ASN A 7 -0.61 -6.15 -7.46
C ASN A 7 -1.95 -5.74 -6.84
N LEU A 8 -2.16 -4.42 -6.73
CA LEU A 8 -3.44 -3.89 -6.29
C LEU A 8 -4.50 -4.10 -7.37
N ALA A 9 -5.72 -4.41 -6.94
CA ALA A 9 -6.84 -4.39 -7.87
C ALA A 9 -7.01 -2.96 -8.39
N ARG A 10 -7.36 -2.82 -9.65
CA ARG A 10 -7.51 -1.50 -10.27
C ARG A 10 -8.65 -0.70 -9.67
N THR A 11 -9.55 -1.36 -8.96
CA THR A 11 -10.66 -0.72 -8.25
C THR A 11 -10.29 -0.28 -6.84
N THR A 12 -9.13 -0.67 -6.32
CA THR A 12 -8.70 -0.29 -4.99
C THR A 12 -8.33 1.19 -4.94
N THR A 13 -9.01 1.94 -4.07
CA THR A 13 -8.79 3.36 -3.91
C THR A 13 -7.73 3.66 -2.84
N GLU A 14 -7.26 4.91 -2.79
CA GLU A 14 -6.35 5.35 -1.73
C GLU A 14 -6.98 5.20 -0.35
N LYS A 15 -8.27 5.49 -0.26
CA LYS A 15 -9.01 5.36 1.00
C LYS A 15 -9.03 3.90 1.48
N GLU A 16 -9.23 2.98 0.58
CA GLU A 16 -9.21 1.55 0.89
C GLU A 16 -7.81 1.08 1.30
N LEU A 17 -6.80 1.55 0.58
CA LEU A 17 -5.42 1.22 0.90
C LEU A 17 -5.03 1.78 2.28
N LEU A 18 -5.41 3.02 2.56
CA LEU A 18 -5.19 3.64 3.86
C LEU A 18 -5.81 2.82 4.97
N ALA A 19 -7.06 2.39 4.78
CA ALA A 19 -7.78 1.60 5.77
C ALA A 19 -7.10 0.26 6.09
N LEU A 20 -6.35 -0.30 5.15
CA LEU A 20 -5.61 -1.54 5.38
C LEU A 20 -4.42 -1.33 6.31
N PHE A 21 -3.80 -0.16 6.27
CA PHE A 21 -2.58 0.13 7.02
C PHE A 21 -2.84 0.82 8.36
N GLU A 22 -3.94 1.55 8.49
CA GLU A 22 -4.26 2.27 9.72
C GLU A 22 -4.30 1.40 10.98
N PRO A 23 -4.81 0.15 10.93
CA PRO A 23 -4.82 -0.70 12.13
C PRO A 23 -3.44 -1.01 12.69
N PHE A 24 -2.40 -0.84 11.90
CA PHE A 24 -1.03 -1.13 12.32
C PHE A 24 -0.30 0.07 12.90
N GLY A 25 -0.84 1.26 12.72
CA GLY A 25 -0.25 2.47 13.26
C GLY A 25 -0.52 3.69 12.40
N THR A 26 0.15 4.78 12.74
CA THR A 26 -0.03 6.05 12.02
C THR A 26 0.48 5.94 10.58
N VAL A 27 -0.35 6.38 9.65
CA VAL A 27 0.04 6.48 8.23
C VAL A 27 0.30 7.95 7.93
N GLN A 28 1.50 8.26 7.49
CA GLN A 28 1.91 9.62 7.14
C GLN A 28 1.42 10.00 5.76
N SER A 29 1.53 9.09 4.80
CA SER A 29 1.04 9.33 3.45
C SER A 29 0.61 8.01 2.81
N CYS A 30 -0.32 8.13 1.87
CA CYS A 30 -0.86 6.97 1.16
C CYS A 30 -1.22 7.43 -0.25
N THR A 31 -0.66 6.78 -1.25
CA THR A 31 -0.86 7.15 -2.64
C THR A 31 -1.08 5.91 -3.49
N VAL A 32 -2.11 5.91 -4.31
CA VAL A 32 -2.28 4.93 -5.38
C VAL A 32 -1.86 5.61 -6.67
N VAL A 33 -0.93 5.00 -7.40
CA VAL A 33 -0.41 5.58 -8.63
C VAL A 33 -1.44 5.40 -9.74
N MET A 34 -1.76 6.50 -10.40
CA MET A 34 -2.76 6.51 -11.47
C MET A 34 -2.11 6.75 -12.81
N ASP A 35 -2.69 6.14 -13.86
CA ASP A 35 -2.27 6.39 -15.23
C ASP A 35 -2.83 7.73 -15.67
N LYS A 36 -1.97 8.61 -16.17
CA LYS A 36 -2.37 9.95 -16.57
C LYS A 36 -3.25 9.95 -17.81
N GLU A 37 -3.10 8.98 -18.67
CA GLU A 37 -3.85 8.92 -19.92
C GLU A 37 -5.26 8.36 -19.72
N THR A 38 -5.39 7.31 -18.92
CA THR A 38 -6.67 6.63 -18.73
C THR A 38 -7.38 7.03 -17.45
N GLY A 39 -6.66 7.61 -16.49
CA GLY A 39 -7.20 7.92 -15.16
C GLY A 39 -7.42 6.69 -14.29
N LEU A 40 -6.97 5.53 -14.72
CA LEU A 40 -7.12 4.29 -13.98
C LEU A 40 -5.89 4.00 -13.12
N SER A 41 -6.09 3.20 -12.08
CA SER A 41 -4.98 2.76 -11.22
C SER A 41 -4.00 1.91 -12.01
N LYS A 42 -2.70 2.13 -11.78
CA LYS A 42 -1.65 1.29 -12.36
C LYS A 42 -1.48 -0.03 -11.60
N GLY A 43 -2.24 -0.23 -10.53
CA GLY A 43 -2.17 -1.47 -9.76
C GLY A 43 -1.07 -1.49 -8.72
N PHE A 44 -0.56 -0.33 -8.34
CA PHE A 44 0.41 -0.24 -7.25
C PHE A 44 0.31 1.12 -6.56
N GLY A 45 0.89 1.20 -5.37
CA GLY A 45 0.89 2.44 -4.61
C GLY A 45 1.95 2.43 -3.54
N PHE A 46 1.99 3.53 -2.79
CA PHE A 46 2.97 3.72 -1.72
C PHE A 46 2.26 4.12 -0.44
N VAL A 47 2.76 3.60 0.67
CA VAL A 47 2.32 4.00 2.00
C VAL A 47 3.54 4.36 2.82
N GLU A 48 3.50 5.51 3.50
CA GLU A 48 4.58 5.93 4.37
C GLU A 48 4.11 5.92 5.81
N MET A 49 4.82 5.18 6.65
CA MET A 49 4.54 5.07 8.08
C MET A 49 5.78 5.56 8.83
N PRO A 50 5.64 6.58 9.71
CA PRO A 50 6.81 7.14 10.39
C PRO A 50 7.50 6.18 11.35
N LYS A 51 6.75 5.22 11.91
CA LYS A 51 7.33 4.24 12.84
C LYS A 51 7.69 2.95 12.10
N GLN A 52 8.95 2.59 12.14
CA GLN A 52 9.42 1.39 11.45
C GLN A 52 8.76 0.11 11.96
N GLY A 53 8.52 0.01 13.26
CA GLY A 53 7.85 -1.15 13.82
C GLY A 53 6.46 -1.35 13.27
N ASP A 54 5.71 -0.25 13.11
CA ASP A 54 4.38 -0.30 12.52
C ASP A 54 4.45 -0.72 11.05
N GLY A 55 5.39 -0.16 10.32
CA GLY A 55 5.58 -0.50 8.91
C GLY A 55 5.96 -1.96 8.70
N LYS A 56 6.84 -2.48 9.55
CA LYS A 56 7.22 -3.89 9.49
C LYS A 56 6.05 -4.81 9.80
N ALA A 57 5.26 -4.47 10.81
CA ALA A 57 4.07 -5.27 11.16
C ALA A 57 3.07 -5.27 10.02
N ALA A 58 2.82 -4.11 9.42
CA ALA A 58 1.90 -4.00 8.31
C ALA A 58 2.40 -4.81 7.10
N MET A 59 3.68 -4.68 6.78
CA MET A 59 4.28 -5.41 5.66
C MET A 59 4.13 -6.91 5.86
N LYS A 60 4.46 -7.40 7.04
CA LYS A 60 4.41 -8.82 7.34
C LYS A 60 2.99 -9.37 7.31
N SER A 61 2.04 -8.59 7.81
CA SER A 61 0.64 -9.03 7.89
C SER A 61 -0.11 -8.91 6.57
N LEU A 62 0.21 -7.91 5.77
CA LEU A 62 -0.54 -7.61 4.54
C LEU A 62 0.07 -8.24 3.29
N ASN A 63 1.35 -8.59 3.33
CA ASN A 63 1.99 -9.22 2.17
C ASN A 63 1.34 -10.57 1.88
N GLY A 64 0.83 -10.72 0.66
CA GLY A 64 0.14 -11.92 0.25
C GLY A 64 -1.34 -11.98 0.63
N LYS A 65 -1.86 -10.92 1.25
CA LYS A 65 -3.27 -10.86 1.60
C LYS A 65 -4.12 -10.63 0.36
N ASP A 66 -5.25 -11.31 0.29
CA ASP A 66 -6.19 -11.17 -0.82
C ASP A 66 -7.06 -9.94 -0.60
N ILE A 67 -6.92 -8.95 -1.48
CA ILE A 67 -7.69 -7.71 -1.43
C ILE A 67 -8.38 -7.55 -2.77
N ALA A 68 -9.71 -7.53 -2.77
CA ALA A 68 -10.51 -7.40 -3.98
C ALA A 68 -10.15 -8.42 -5.07
N GLY A 69 -9.80 -9.64 -4.65
CA GLY A 69 -9.47 -10.72 -5.56
C GLY A 69 -8.01 -10.79 -5.99
N ASN A 70 -7.18 -9.84 -5.53
CA ASN A 70 -5.76 -9.81 -5.86
C ASN A 70 -4.92 -10.03 -4.60
N LYS A 71 -3.90 -10.86 -4.70
CA LYS A 71 -2.94 -11.03 -3.61
C LYS A 71 -1.92 -9.91 -3.67
N ILE A 72 -2.04 -8.95 -2.77
CA ILE A 72 -1.14 -7.81 -2.77
C ILE A 72 0.24 -8.18 -2.27
N ARG A 73 1.24 -7.46 -2.75
CA ARG A 73 2.64 -7.62 -2.34
C ARG A 73 3.08 -6.34 -1.66
N VAL A 74 3.55 -6.47 -0.44
CA VAL A 74 4.01 -5.32 0.33
C VAL A 74 5.50 -5.45 0.56
N LYS A 75 6.27 -4.47 0.11
CA LYS A 75 7.72 -4.46 0.23
C LYS A 75 8.20 -3.12 0.76
N LYS A 76 9.35 -3.14 1.41
CA LYS A 76 10.02 -1.91 1.81
C LYS A 76 10.52 -1.20 0.56
N SER A 77 10.20 0.09 0.46
CA SER A 77 10.55 0.91 -0.71
C SER A 77 11.60 1.96 -0.43
N ASP A 78 12.11 2.04 0.79
CA ASP A 78 13.13 3.00 1.14
C ASP A 78 14.42 2.67 0.39
N SER A 79 14.98 3.68 -0.26
CA SER A 79 16.21 3.52 -1.02
C SER A 79 17.47 3.64 -0.17
N ASN A 80 17.30 3.92 1.10
CA ASN A 80 18.44 4.12 2.01
C ASN A 80 18.60 2.94 2.94
#